data_0114cf8c3d67048f7b63886fccb756df
#
_entry.id   0114cf8c3d67048f7b63886fccb756df
#
_cell.length_a   1.000
_cell.length_b   1.000
_cell.length_c   1.000
_cell.angle_alpha   90.00
_cell.angle_beta   90.00
_cell.angle_gamma   90.00
#
_symmetry.space_group_name_H-M   'P 1'
#
loop_
_entity.id
_entity.type
_entity.pdbx_description
1 polymer ?
#
loop_
_entity_poly.entity_id
_entity_poly.type
_entity_poly.pdbx_seq_one_letter_code
_entity_poly.pdbx_strand_id
1 'polypeptide(L)'
;MKITRFVVTPLIQRGLLLEVHTDEGLIGYGSPMNYEHGRTVERAIHDMGDYLIGRDPRQIEDHWQTLFRSSYSRQMPIMLSALSGIEHACLDILGKSLDVPVWRLLGGSCRDRIRVYGGAGGNTPEAYATNAKARVAEGFTAVKCTPFPDPVRYVDSPTMIDSIVGRVAAIREAVGPSIDIGVDFHRVVSPPMAKLLLKELEPYRPMFVEEPTHPENVDALLEIARSTTIPIATGERSTTRWGFREMVEKKAAAILQPDIRHCGGILEMRKIATLAEIHYIALAPHSAADPVGVAASIQAMAATPNFMIQEYGGGAGDSLFVEPLSFKDGFIELPQKPGLGFEISEEGLEENKATSWRLRTMRRHPEDNSFADF
;
A
#
# COMPACT_ATOMS: atom_id res chain seq x y z
N MET A 1 26.18 -10.38 15.46
CA MET A 1 24.98 -10.85 14.73
C MET A 1 25.26 -10.88 13.24
N LYS A 2 24.93 -11.98 12.56
CA LYS A 2 25.10 -12.15 11.13
C LYS A 2 23.90 -12.83 10.52
N ILE A 3 23.50 -12.42 9.32
CA ILE A 3 22.46 -13.08 8.54
C ILE A 3 22.96 -14.48 8.11
N THR A 4 22.11 -15.50 8.28
CA THR A 4 22.44 -16.90 7.96
C THR A 4 21.63 -17.46 6.80
N ARG A 5 20.36 -17.06 6.65
CA ARG A 5 19.47 -17.54 5.58
C ARG A 5 18.26 -16.65 5.39
N PHE A 6 17.63 -16.80 4.23
CA PHE A 6 16.35 -16.21 3.87
C PHE A 6 15.33 -17.33 3.62
N VAL A 7 14.09 -17.15 4.10
CA VAL A 7 12.96 -18.04 3.80
C VAL A 7 11.83 -17.17 3.26
N VAL A 8 11.26 -17.56 2.12
CA VAL A 8 10.14 -16.83 1.49
C VAL A 8 8.95 -17.76 1.43
N THR A 9 7.84 -17.35 2.04
CA THR A 9 6.59 -18.10 2.07
C THR A 9 5.51 -17.31 1.33
N PRO A 10 4.93 -17.84 0.23
CA PRO A 10 3.78 -17.22 -0.41
C PRO A 10 2.54 -17.33 0.46
N LEU A 11 1.78 -16.24 0.58
CA LEU A 11 0.55 -16.15 1.36
C LEU A 11 -0.69 -16.10 0.46
N ILE A 12 -1.82 -16.62 0.95
CA ILE A 12 -3.12 -16.62 0.25
C ILE A 12 -3.57 -15.18 -0.06
N GLN A 13 -3.29 -14.23 0.84
CA GLN A 13 -3.68 -12.82 0.77
C GLN A 13 -2.83 -11.97 -0.20
N ARG A 14 -2.29 -12.56 -1.27
CA ARG A 14 -1.44 -11.90 -2.27
C ARG A 14 -0.14 -11.31 -1.70
N GLY A 15 0.31 -11.80 -0.56
CA GLY A 15 1.54 -11.38 0.10
C GLY A 15 2.66 -12.40 -0.04
N LEU A 16 3.85 -11.99 0.35
CA LEU A 16 4.98 -12.85 0.66
C LEU A 16 5.42 -12.56 2.08
N LEU A 17 5.58 -13.60 2.88
CA LEU A 17 6.30 -13.48 4.14
C LEU A 17 7.77 -13.79 3.88
N LEU A 18 8.62 -12.83 4.19
CA LEU A 18 10.07 -13.00 4.20
C LEU A 18 10.54 -13.16 5.65
N GLU A 19 11.31 -14.21 5.90
CA GLU A 19 12.06 -14.39 7.13
C GLU A 19 13.55 -14.21 6.86
N VAL A 20 14.21 -13.39 7.67
CA VAL A 20 15.68 -13.22 7.70
C VAL A 20 16.19 -13.77 9.03
N HIS A 21 16.92 -14.86 8.96
CA HIS A 21 17.47 -15.55 10.14
C HIS A 21 18.88 -15.09 10.45
N THR A 22 19.22 -15.04 11.75
CA THR A 22 20.54 -14.66 12.25
C THR A 22 21.22 -15.78 13.03
N ASP A 23 22.55 -15.70 13.19
CA ASP A 23 23.36 -16.61 14.00
C ASP A 23 23.13 -16.46 15.51
N GLU A 24 22.42 -15.41 15.95
CA GLU A 24 22.03 -15.18 17.35
C GLU A 24 20.58 -15.63 17.64
N GLY A 25 19.93 -16.30 16.67
CA GLY A 25 18.56 -16.85 16.83
C GLY A 25 17.43 -15.85 16.62
N LEU A 26 17.70 -14.57 16.36
CA LEU A 26 16.68 -13.62 15.99
C LEU A 26 16.22 -13.85 14.55
N ILE A 27 14.90 -13.73 14.35
CA ILE A 27 14.26 -13.77 13.04
C ILE A 27 13.58 -12.43 12.80
N GLY A 28 13.92 -11.78 11.69
CA GLY A 28 13.22 -10.60 11.21
C GLY A 28 12.23 -10.95 10.13
N TYR A 29 11.11 -10.26 10.14
CA TYR A 29 10.02 -10.45 9.19
C TYR A 29 9.89 -9.28 8.24
N GLY A 30 9.59 -9.57 6.97
CA GLY A 30 9.33 -8.57 5.96
C GLY A 30 8.23 -8.98 5.00
N SER A 31 7.65 -8.00 4.34
CA SER A 31 6.62 -8.20 3.33
C SER A 31 7.07 -7.57 2.01
N PRO A 32 7.72 -8.32 1.11
CA PRO A 32 7.94 -7.87 -0.25
C PRO A 32 6.64 -7.93 -1.06
N MET A 33 6.46 -6.99 -2.00
CA MET A 33 5.31 -7.00 -2.88
C MET A 33 5.33 -8.20 -3.81
N ASN A 34 4.16 -8.75 -4.10
CA ASN A 34 4.02 -9.93 -4.96
C ASN A 34 3.38 -9.60 -6.32
N TYR A 35 2.17 -9.09 -6.36
CA TYR A 35 1.37 -8.83 -7.57
C TYR A 35 1.68 -9.77 -8.75
N GLU A 36 1.48 -11.10 -8.56
CA GLU A 36 1.66 -12.15 -9.56
C GLU A 36 3.11 -12.37 -10.06
N HIS A 37 4.09 -11.67 -9.48
CA HIS A 37 5.51 -11.86 -9.75
C HIS A 37 6.28 -12.47 -8.57
N GLY A 38 5.58 -13.14 -7.65
CA GLY A 38 6.15 -13.67 -6.40
C GLY A 38 7.41 -14.51 -6.60
N ARG A 39 7.44 -15.42 -7.59
CA ARG A 39 8.63 -16.22 -7.91
C ARG A 39 9.83 -15.37 -8.31
N THR A 40 9.58 -14.29 -9.04
CA THR A 40 10.64 -13.39 -9.49
C THR A 40 11.17 -12.55 -8.31
N VAL A 41 10.27 -12.11 -7.42
CA VAL A 41 10.65 -11.41 -6.19
C VAL A 41 11.41 -12.34 -5.24
N GLU A 42 10.97 -13.59 -5.05
CA GLU A 42 11.70 -14.61 -4.28
C GLU A 42 13.11 -14.80 -4.83
N ARG A 43 13.25 -14.96 -6.15
CA ARG A 43 14.58 -15.12 -6.76
C ARG A 43 15.45 -13.88 -6.52
N ALA A 44 14.90 -12.68 -6.66
CA ALA A 44 15.61 -11.44 -6.38
C ALA A 44 16.09 -11.35 -4.92
N ILE A 45 15.30 -11.83 -3.96
CA ILE A 45 15.69 -11.91 -2.54
C ILE A 45 16.91 -12.82 -2.38
N HIS A 46 16.91 -13.98 -3.02
CA HIS A 46 18.07 -14.91 -2.93
C HIS A 46 19.30 -14.35 -3.61
N ASP A 47 19.17 -13.69 -4.76
CA ASP A 47 20.31 -13.02 -5.43
C ASP A 47 20.91 -11.90 -4.55
N MET A 48 20.08 -11.12 -3.85
CA MET A 48 20.52 -10.14 -2.84
C MET A 48 21.11 -10.84 -1.60
N GLY A 49 20.59 -12.00 -1.25
CA GLY A 49 21.05 -12.85 -0.16
C GLY A 49 22.50 -13.26 -0.31
N ASP A 50 22.99 -13.51 -1.52
CA ASP A 50 24.39 -13.85 -1.77
C ASP A 50 25.37 -12.77 -1.27
N TYR A 51 24.94 -11.50 -1.30
CA TYR A 51 25.69 -10.40 -0.70
C TYR A 51 25.48 -10.30 0.81
N LEU A 52 24.27 -10.54 1.31
CA LEU A 52 23.87 -10.25 2.69
C LEU A 52 24.27 -11.33 3.69
N ILE A 53 24.35 -12.61 3.27
CA ILE A 53 24.74 -13.72 4.17
C ILE A 53 26.13 -13.45 4.77
N GLY A 54 26.21 -13.61 6.09
CA GLY A 54 27.42 -13.35 6.89
C GLY A 54 27.60 -11.88 7.29
N ARG A 55 26.73 -10.96 6.84
CA ARG A 55 26.76 -9.54 7.22
C ARG A 55 25.84 -9.24 8.40
N ASP A 56 26.11 -8.13 9.06
CA ASP A 56 25.30 -7.64 10.17
C ASP A 56 24.00 -6.99 9.65
N PRO A 57 22.81 -7.54 9.95
CA PRO A 57 21.53 -7.00 9.48
C PRO A 57 21.24 -5.58 9.95
N ARG A 58 21.93 -5.10 10.99
CA ARG A 58 21.70 -3.77 11.58
C ARG A 58 22.32 -2.62 10.77
N GLN A 59 23.16 -2.92 9.75
CA GLN A 59 23.73 -1.93 8.82
C GLN A 59 22.74 -1.61 7.68
N ILE A 60 21.52 -1.23 8.01
CA ILE A 60 20.35 -1.18 7.12
C ILE A 60 20.57 -0.23 5.95
N GLU A 61 20.97 1.02 6.21
CA GLU A 61 21.19 2.02 5.15
C GLU A 61 22.36 1.61 4.23
N ASP A 62 23.43 1.04 4.77
CA ASP A 62 24.57 0.57 3.96
C ASP A 62 24.12 -0.56 3.01
N HIS A 63 23.39 -1.54 3.52
CA HIS A 63 22.85 -2.64 2.70
C HIS A 63 21.89 -2.10 1.64
N TRP A 64 20.98 -1.21 2.01
CA TRP A 64 20.04 -0.60 1.08
C TRP A 64 20.76 0.15 -0.05
N GLN A 65 21.72 1.01 0.30
CA GLN A 65 22.49 1.79 -0.69
C GLN A 65 23.34 0.89 -1.57
N THR A 66 23.99 -0.12 -1.01
CA THR A 66 24.83 -1.06 -1.76
C THR A 66 23.98 -1.82 -2.78
N LEU A 67 22.87 -2.44 -2.36
CA LEU A 67 22.02 -3.22 -3.26
C LEU A 67 21.35 -2.36 -4.33
N PHE A 68 20.90 -1.16 -3.97
CA PHE A 68 20.27 -0.24 -4.91
C PHE A 68 21.27 0.32 -5.93
N ARG A 69 22.47 0.73 -5.48
CA ARG A 69 23.49 1.37 -6.34
C ARG A 69 24.28 0.39 -7.18
N SER A 70 24.45 -0.85 -6.73
CA SER A 70 25.15 -1.89 -7.47
C SER A 70 24.35 -2.41 -8.66
N SER A 71 23.06 -2.15 -8.72
CA SER A 71 22.22 -2.48 -9.87
C SER A 71 22.51 -1.51 -11.03
N TYR A 72 22.80 -2.06 -12.23
CA TYR A 72 22.95 -1.26 -13.44
C TYR A 72 21.70 -0.43 -13.75
N SER A 73 20.51 -1.07 -13.65
CA SER A 73 19.22 -0.43 -13.79
C SER A 73 18.59 -0.24 -12.41
N ARG A 74 18.56 0.99 -11.94
CA ARG A 74 17.89 1.35 -10.69
C ARG A 74 16.37 1.42 -10.87
N GLN A 75 15.63 1.47 -9.77
CA GLN A 75 14.17 1.63 -9.74
C GLN A 75 13.40 0.52 -10.48
N MET A 76 13.93 -0.70 -10.51
CA MET A 76 13.21 -1.87 -11.00
C MET A 76 12.20 -2.34 -9.93
N PRO A 77 10.89 -2.33 -10.19
CA PRO A 77 9.87 -2.62 -9.15
C PRO A 77 10.07 -3.96 -8.44
N ILE A 78 10.45 -5.03 -9.16
CA ILE A 78 10.71 -6.36 -8.58
C ILE A 78 11.90 -6.32 -7.61
N MET A 79 13.00 -5.68 -8.01
CA MET A 79 14.19 -5.55 -7.16
C MET A 79 13.89 -4.68 -5.92
N LEU A 80 13.10 -3.63 -6.09
CA LEU A 80 12.70 -2.78 -4.97
C LEU A 80 11.70 -3.47 -4.05
N SER A 81 10.85 -4.35 -4.57
CA SER A 81 9.99 -5.21 -3.74
C SER A 81 10.83 -6.13 -2.85
N ALA A 82 11.82 -6.80 -3.43
CA ALA A 82 12.76 -7.64 -2.67
C ALA A 82 13.52 -6.82 -1.61
N LEU A 83 14.07 -5.68 -2.01
CA LEU A 83 14.82 -4.78 -1.13
C LEU A 83 13.96 -4.22 0.00
N SER A 84 12.69 -3.85 -0.27
CA SER A 84 11.76 -3.38 0.76
C SER A 84 11.52 -4.45 1.82
N GLY A 85 11.22 -5.69 1.40
CA GLY A 85 11.02 -6.80 2.33
C GLY A 85 12.26 -7.10 3.19
N ILE A 86 13.46 -7.05 2.60
CA ILE A 86 14.73 -7.23 3.32
C ILE A 86 14.92 -6.10 4.33
N GLU A 87 14.64 -4.86 3.94
CA GLU A 87 14.78 -3.69 4.82
C GLU A 87 13.81 -3.77 6.01
N HIS A 88 12.55 -4.19 5.79
CA HIS A 88 11.59 -4.45 6.87
C HIS A 88 12.15 -5.46 7.88
N ALA A 89 12.65 -6.59 7.38
CA ALA A 89 13.18 -7.65 8.23
C ALA A 89 14.45 -7.20 9.00
N CYS A 90 15.30 -6.41 8.40
CA CYS A 90 16.48 -5.84 9.06
C CYS A 90 16.08 -4.85 10.17
N LEU A 91 15.09 -3.99 9.94
CA LEU A 91 14.55 -3.10 10.97
C LEU A 91 13.85 -3.87 12.09
N ASP A 92 13.13 -4.95 11.76
CA ASP A 92 12.50 -5.83 12.74
C ASP A 92 13.56 -6.48 13.66
N ILE A 93 14.65 -7.00 13.08
CA ILE A 93 15.80 -7.54 13.84
C ILE A 93 16.41 -6.44 14.73
N LEU A 94 16.64 -5.24 14.19
CA LEU A 94 17.21 -4.15 14.97
C LEU A 94 16.30 -3.80 16.17
N GLY A 95 15.00 -3.63 15.95
CA GLY A 95 14.03 -3.35 17.00
C GLY A 95 13.99 -4.46 18.06
N LYS A 96 13.96 -5.73 17.64
CA LYS A 96 14.01 -6.89 18.55
C LYS A 96 15.33 -6.96 19.35
N SER A 97 16.46 -6.68 18.71
CA SER A 97 17.78 -6.68 19.37
C SER A 97 17.93 -5.59 20.43
N LEU A 98 17.16 -4.52 20.34
CA LEU A 98 17.14 -3.38 21.28
C LEU A 98 15.93 -3.39 22.21
N ASP A 99 15.05 -4.39 22.09
CA ASP A 99 13.79 -4.49 22.82
C ASP A 99 12.87 -3.26 22.69
N VAL A 100 12.78 -2.72 21.45
CA VAL A 100 11.92 -1.56 21.14
C VAL A 100 11.16 -1.75 19.84
N PRO A 101 9.94 -1.18 19.70
CA PRO A 101 9.25 -1.12 18.41
C PRO A 101 9.99 -0.20 17.43
N VAL A 102 9.89 -0.51 16.13
CA VAL A 102 10.62 0.22 15.07
C VAL A 102 10.30 1.72 15.08
N TRP A 103 9.07 2.14 15.35
CA TRP A 103 8.72 3.56 15.38
C TRP A 103 9.54 4.38 16.38
N ARG A 104 10.06 3.76 17.46
CA ARG A 104 10.99 4.45 18.39
C ARG A 104 12.34 4.73 17.76
N LEU A 105 12.80 3.83 16.87
CA LEU A 105 14.05 4.01 16.12
C LEU A 105 13.94 5.12 15.07
N LEU A 106 12.70 5.45 14.65
CA LEU A 106 12.43 6.49 13.67
C LEU A 106 12.26 7.91 14.27
N GLY A 107 12.52 8.06 15.56
CA GLY A 107 12.42 9.34 16.27
C GLY A 107 11.24 9.47 17.23
N GLY A 108 10.48 8.39 17.44
CA GLY A 108 9.30 8.37 18.29
C GLY A 108 8.01 8.64 17.53
N SER A 109 6.87 8.45 18.21
CA SER A 109 5.55 8.61 17.59
C SER A 109 5.07 10.07 17.61
N CYS A 110 4.43 10.47 16.51
CA CYS A 110 3.70 11.75 16.39
C CYS A 110 2.22 11.60 16.79
N ARG A 111 1.75 10.37 17.05
CA ARG A 111 0.35 10.03 17.35
C ARG A 111 0.27 8.75 18.16
N ASP A 112 -0.87 8.52 18.82
CA ASP A 112 -1.08 7.34 19.66
C ASP A 112 -1.72 6.17 18.90
N ARG A 113 -2.33 6.46 17.75
CA ARG A 113 -3.04 5.49 16.92
C ARG A 113 -3.04 5.91 15.45
N ILE A 114 -3.25 4.95 14.56
CA ILE A 114 -3.26 5.14 13.10
C ILE A 114 -4.69 5.09 12.60
N ARG A 115 -5.19 6.18 11.99
CA ARG A 115 -6.48 6.19 11.31
C ARG A 115 -6.43 5.30 10.08
N VAL A 116 -7.51 4.52 9.85
CA VAL A 116 -7.59 3.61 8.72
C VAL A 116 -8.92 3.72 7.99
N TYR A 117 -8.93 3.32 6.70
CA TYR A 117 -10.15 3.12 5.93
C TYR A 117 -10.30 1.67 5.48
N GLY A 118 -11.55 1.22 5.33
CA GLY A 118 -11.91 -0.11 4.82
C GLY A 118 -12.41 -0.07 3.39
N GLY A 119 -12.23 -1.17 2.65
CA GLY A 119 -12.77 -1.32 1.29
C GLY A 119 -14.29 -1.51 1.29
N ALA A 120 -15.01 -0.80 0.42
CA ALA A 120 -16.44 -0.95 0.16
C ALA A 120 -16.67 -1.20 -1.33
N GLY A 121 -16.61 -2.45 -1.75
CA GLY A 121 -16.82 -2.88 -3.13
C GLY A 121 -18.24 -3.39 -3.39
N GLY A 122 -18.54 -3.68 -4.66
CA GLY A 122 -19.82 -4.25 -5.07
C GLY A 122 -19.95 -4.28 -6.59
N ASN A 123 -21.05 -4.85 -7.09
CA ASN A 123 -21.36 -4.87 -8.52
C ASN A 123 -22.54 -3.96 -8.88
N THR A 124 -23.35 -3.57 -7.89
CA THR A 124 -24.50 -2.67 -8.05
C THR A 124 -24.44 -1.55 -7.02
N PRO A 125 -25.11 -0.41 -7.24
CA PRO A 125 -25.20 0.68 -6.26
C PRO A 125 -25.65 0.18 -4.87
N GLU A 126 -26.61 -0.73 -4.80
CA GLU A 126 -27.17 -1.28 -3.56
C GLU A 126 -26.11 -2.14 -2.82
N ALA A 127 -25.30 -2.90 -3.56
CA ALA A 127 -24.21 -3.69 -2.98
C ALA A 127 -23.11 -2.78 -2.41
N TYR A 128 -22.75 -1.70 -3.10
CA TYR A 128 -21.81 -0.69 -2.58
C TYR A 128 -22.35 -0.05 -1.29
N ALA A 129 -23.62 0.36 -1.29
CA ALA A 129 -24.28 0.94 -0.11
C ALA A 129 -24.30 -0.03 1.08
N THR A 130 -24.64 -1.30 0.84
CA THR A 130 -24.70 -2.34 1.85
C THR A 130 -23.30 -2.60 2.47
N ASN A 131 -22.28 -2.77 1.62
CA ASN A 131 -20.93 -3.03 2.07
C ASN A 131 -20.32 -1.81 2.80
N ALA A 132 -20.61 -0.59 2.35
CA ALA A 132 -20.19 0.62 3.07
C ALA A 132 -20.82 0.70 4.47
N LYS A 133 -22.12 0.41 4.60
CA LYS A 133 -22.80 0.33 5.92
C LYS A 133 -22.17 -0.75 6.82
N ALA A 134 -21.82 -1.90 6.26
CA ALA A 134 -21.15 -2.96 7.01
C ALA A 134 -19.81 -2.47 7.58
N ARG A 135 -18.99 -1.79 6.77
CA ARG A 135 -17.71 -1.21 7.26
C ARG A 135 -17.93 -0.18 8.36
N VAL A 136 -18.95 0.69 8.23
CA VAL A 136 -19.30 1.65 9.29
C VAL A 136 -19.74 0.93 10.57
N ALA A 137 -20.52 -0.15 10.45
CA ALA A 137 -20.93 -0.96 11.60
C ALA A 137 -19.76 -1.68 12.29
N GLU A 138 -18.69 -2.02 11.54
CA GLU A 138 -17.42 -2.54 12.08
C GLU A 138 -16.60 -1.46 12.79
N GLY A 139 -16.99 -0.18 12.69
CA GLY A 139 -16.33 0.95 13.34
C GLY A 139 -15.47 1.82 12.42
N PHE A 140 -15.45 1.59 11.10
CA PHE A 140 -14.70 2.44 10.19
C PHE A 140 -15.34 3.84 10.07
N THR A 141 -14.50 4.88 10.08
CA THR A 141 -14.87 6.29 9.87
C THR A 141 -14.59 6.78 8.45
N ALA A 142 -14.02 5.91 7.63
CA ALA A 142 -13.73 6.15 6.23
C ALA A 142 -13.82 4.83 5.43
N VAL A 143 -14.28 4.93 4.18
CA VAL A 143 -14.35 3.81 3.24
C VAL A 143 -13.73 4.18 1.90
N LYS A 144 -13.17 3.20 1.16
CA LYS A 144 -12.69 3.39 -0.21
C LYS A 144 -13.46 2.46 -1.15
N CYS A 145 -13.82 2.95 -2.33
CA CYS A 145 -14.48 2.17 -3.36
C CYS A 145 -13.76 2.32 -4.71
N THR A 146 -13.84 1.27 -5.52
CA THR A 146 -13.44 1.27 -6.93
C THR A 146 -14.72 1.09 -7.76
N PRO A 147 -15.41 2.19 -8.15
CA PRO A 147 -16.77 2.12 -8.68
C PRO A 147 -16.85 1.75 -10.17
N PHE A 148 -15.81 1.15 -10.71
CA PHE A 148 -15.70 0.77 -12.12
C PHE A 148 -16.09 -0.69 -12.36
N PRO A 149 -16.68 -1.02 -13.52
CA PRO A 149 -16.69 -2.40 -14.00
C PRO A 149 -15.25 -2.83 -14.36
N ASP A 150 -15.04 -4.12 -14.50
CA ASP A 150 -13.72 -4.67 -14.80
C ASP A 150 -13.82 -5.71 -15.95
N PRO A 151 -13.16 -5.49 -17.08
CA PRO A 151 -12.32 -4.35 -17.47
C PRO A 151 -13.13 -3.13 -17.98
N VAL A 152 -12.48 -1.96 -17.99
CA VAL A 152 -13.06 -0.71 -18.52
C VAL A 152 -12.32 -0.25 -19.76
N ARG A 153 -13.06 0.31 -20.73
CA ARG A 153 -12.48 0.97 -21.90
C ARG A 153 -12.24 2.45 -21.61
N TYR A 154 -11.25 3.03 -22.30
CA TYR A 154 -10.92 4.46 -22.19
C TYR A 154 -12.02 5.39 -22.68
N VAL A 155 -12.85 4.95 -23.61
CA VAL A 155 -13.96 5.75 -24.17
C VAL A 155 -15.26 5.26 -23.57
N ASP A 156 -15.93 6.14 -22.85
CA ASP A 156 -17.09 5.79 -22.06
C ASP A 156 -18.35 6.51 -22.55
N SER A 157 -19.45 5.83 -22.40
CA SER A 157 -20.79 6.36 -22.70
C SER A 157 -21.36 7.11 -21.49
N PRO A 158 -22.38 7.97 -21.69
CA PRO A 158 -23.13 8.58 -20.58
C PRO A 158 -23.64 7.53 -19.59
N THR A 159 -24.10 6.39 -20.06
CA THR A 159 -24.59 5.28 -19.21
C THR A 159 -23.50 4.76 -18.25
N MET A 160 -22.23 4.69 -18.72
CA MET A 160 -21.12 4.29 -17.87
C MET A 160 -20.84 5.33 -16.78
N ILE A 161 -20.85 6.62 -17.14
CA ILE A 161 -20.68 7.73 -16.21
C ILE A 161 -21.76 7.67 -15.14
N ASP A 162 -23.02 7.58 -15.53
CA ASP A 162 -24.16 7.49 -14.62
C ASP A 162 -24.03 6.27 -13.67
N SER A 163 -23.57 5.14 -14.18
CA SER A 163 -23.33 3.93 -13.39
C SER A 163 -22.26 4.14 -12.32
N ILE A 164 -21.12 4.74 -12.69
CA ILE A 164 -20.00 5.02 -11.76
C ILE A 164 -20.44 6.02 -10.69
N VAL A 165 -21.04 7.12 -11.12
CA VAL A 165 -21.53 8.18 -10.21
C VAL A 165 -22.63 7.65 -9.28
N GLY A 166 -23.54 6.83 -9.82
CA GLY A 166 -24.63 6.21 -9.05
C GLY A 166 -24.13 5.30 -7.92
N ARG A 167 -23.03 4.59 -8.11
CA ARG A 167 -22.39 3.77 -7.06
C ARG A 167 -21.84 4.63 -5.92
N VAL A 168 -21.15 5.73 -6.24
CA VAL A 168 -20.62 6.66 -5.22
C VAL A 168 -21.76 7.40 -4.52
N ALA A 169 -22.80 7.82 -5.25
CA ALA A 169 -24.01 8.42 -4.69
C ALA A 169 -24.68 7.50 -3.67
N ALA A 170 -24.84 6.22 -4.03
CA ALA A 170 -25.46 5.22 -3.14
C ALA A 170 -24.66 5.01 -1.85
N ILE A 171 -23.30 5.01 -1.92
CA ILE A 171 -22.47 4.99 -0.72
C ILE A 171 -22.75 6.23 0.13
N ARG A 172 -22.66 7.43 -0.45
CA ARG A 172 -22.85 8.69 0.28
C ARG A 172 -24.22 8.77 0.94
N GLU A 173 -25.27 8.39 0.26
CA GLU A 173 -26.63 8.33 0.82
C GLU A 173 -26.70 7.33 1.98
N ALA A 174 -26.06 6.18 1.83
CA ALA A 174 -26.10 5.10 2.82
C ALA A 174 -25.36 5.40 4.13
N VAL A 175 -24.21 6.09 4.05
CA VAL A 175 -23.32 6.33 5.22
C VAL A 175 -23.40 7.76 5.76
N GLY A 176 -24.05 8.68 5.06
CA GLY A 176 -24.21 10.07 5.48
C GLY A 176 -22.92 10.92 5.34
N PRO A 177 -22.96 12.20 5.75
CA PRO A 177 -21.89 13.16 5.51
C PRO A 177 -20.69 13.02 6.48
N SER A 178 -20.82 12.29 7.57
CA SER A 178 -19.78 12.13 8.59
C SER A 178 -18.74 11.06 8.26
N ILE A 179 -18.99 10.22 7.26
CA ILE A 179 -18.07 9.17 6.82
C ILE A 179 -17.30 9.67 5.60
N ASP A 180 -15.97 9.57 5.65
CA ASP A 180 -15.13 9.92 4.53
C ASP A 180 -15.15 8.83 3.45
N ILE A 181 -15.13 9.24 2.16
CA ILE A 181 -15.17 8.34 1.02
C ILE A 181 -13.96 8.60 0.14
N GLY A 182 -13.06 7.62 0.01
CA GLY A 182 -12.07 7.56 -1.06
C GLY A 182 -12.67 6.90 -2.30
N VAL A 183 -12.37 7.43 -3.47
CA VAL A 183 -12.79 6.86 -4.76
C VAL A 183 -11.55 6.53 -5.58
N ASP A 184 -11.37 5.26 -5.90
CA ASP A 184 -10.21 4.78 -6.61
C ASP A 184 -10.56 4.52 -8.08
N PHE A 185 -9.85 5.21 -8.98
CA PHE A 185 -10.04 5.07 -10.42
C PHE A 185 -9.18 3.97 -11.02
N HIS A 186 -8.22 3.42 -10.26
CA HIS A 186 -7.30 2.39 -10.75
C HIS A 186 -6.71 2.71 -12.13
N ARG A 187 -6.58 4.02 -12.49
CA ARG A 187 -6.07 4.52 -13.80
C ARG A 187 -6.76 3.96 -15.05
N VAL A 188 -7.94 3.34 -14.87
CA VAL A 188 -8.66 2.68 -15.97
C VAL A 188 -9.35 3.63 -16.95
N VAL A 189 -9.24 4.95 -16.72
CA VAL A 189 -9.87 5.96 -17.57
C VAL A 189 -8.84 6.91 -18.21
N SER A 190 -9.20 7.49 -19.33
CA SER A 190 -8.38 8.53 -19.97
C SER A 190 -8.43 9.85 -19.18
N PRO A 191 -7.42 10.73 -19.31
CA PRO A 191 -7.45 12.05 -18.67
C PRO A 191 -8.70 12.89 -18.95
N PRO A 192 -9.25 12.95 -20.17
CA PRO A 192 -10.54 13.63 -20.42
C PRO A 192 -11.71 13.04 -19.63
N MET A 193 -11.78 11.70 -19.56
CA MET A 193 -12.83 11.02 -18.80
C MET A 193 -12.66 11.23 -17.30
N ALA A 194 -11.43 11.19 -16.79
CA ALA A 194 -11.17 11.49 -15.39
C ALA A 194 -11.69 12.88 -14.98
N LYS A 195 -11.45 13.91 -15.80
CA LYS A 195 -11.95 15.27 -15.55
C LYS A 195 -13.48 15.33 -15.54
N LEU A 196 -14.13 14.61 -16.45
CA LEU A 196 -15.59 14.55 -16.50
C LEU A 196 -16.16 13.88 -15.24
N LEU A 197 -15.62 12.71 -14.87
CA LEU A 197 -16.04 11.99 -13.67
C LEU A 197 -15.79 12.81 -12.39
N LEU A 198 -14.65 13.47 -12.29
CA LEU A 198 -14.33 14.33 -11.13
C LEU A 198 -15.39 15.42 -10.94
N LYS A 199 -15.82 16.08 -12.03
CA LYS A 199 -16.88 17.09 -11.99
C LYS A 199 -18.21 16.51 -11.49
N GLU A 200 -18.61 15.33 -11.98
CA GLU A 200 -19.85 14.66 -11.57
C GLU A 200 -19.78 14.12 -10.12
N LEU A 201 -18.55 13.87 -9.60
CA LEU A 201 -18.33 13.39 -8.24
C LEU A 201 -18.24 14.50 -7.19
N GLU A 202 -18.00 15.76 -7.56
CA GLU A 202 -17.89 16.90 -6.61
C GLU A 202 -19.08 17.02 -5.64
N PRO A 203 -20.35 16.82 -6.05
CA PRO A 203 -21.49 16.89 -5.14
C PRO A 203 -21.44 15.90 -3.98
N TYR A 204 -20.76 14.76 -4.15
CA TYR A 204 -20.64 13.72 -3.13
C TYR A 204 -19.45 13.93 -2.19
N ARG A 205 -18.63 14.94 -2.43
CA ARG A 205 -17.50 15.37 -1.60
C ARG A 205 -16.59 14.20 -1.20
N PRO A 206 -15.93 13.51 -2.16
CA PRO A 206 -14.93 12.51 -1.82
C PRO A 206 -13.79 13.12 -1.00
N MET A 207 -13.25 12.34 -0.08
CA MET A 207 -12.03 12.69 0.67
C MET A 207 -10.83 12.84 -0.29
N PHE A 208 -10.77 11.96 -1.28
CA PHE A 208 -9.84 12.01 -2.41
C PHE A 208 -10.36 11.18 -3.58
N VAL A 209 -9.79 11.43 -4.77
CA VAL A 209 -9.82 10.49 -5.90
C VAL A 209 -8.41 9.98 -6.13
N GLU A 210 -8.28 8.65 -6.14
CA GLU A 210 -7.04 7.91 -6.27
C GLU A 210 -6.82 7.48 -7.73
N GLU A 211 -5.55 7.53 -8.18
CA GLU A 211 -5.09 7.01 -9.48
C GLU A 211 -5.99 7.42 -10.67
N PRO A 212 -6.26 8.74 -10.88
CA PRO A 212 -7.18 9.18 -11.94
C PRO A 212 -6.58 9.03 -13.35
N THR A 213 -5.31 8.69 -13.48
CA THR A 213 -4.63 8.38 -14.74
C THR A 213 -3.38 7.54 -14.48
N HIS A 214 -2.81 6.98 -15.55
CA HIS A 214 -1.54 6.25 -15.48
C HIS A 214 -0.39 7.14 -14.97
N PRO A 215 0.55 6.57 -14.17
CA PRO A 215 1.63 7.33 -13.54
C PRO A 215 2.74 7.77 -14.50
N GLU A 216 2.78 7.24 -15.73
CA GLU A 216 3.84 7.50 -16.71
C GLU A 216 3.84 8.96 -17.22
N ASN A 217 2.76 9.71 -17.02
CA ASN A 217 2.63 11.10 -17.46
C ASN A 217 2.19 12.01 -16.30
N VAL A 218 3.17 12.58 -15.60
CA VAL A 218 2.91 13.49 -14.48
C VAL A 218 2.25 14.81 -14.93
N ASP A 219 2.46 15.26 -16.17
CA ASP A 219 1.80 16.47 -16.68
C ASP A 219 0.31 16.24 -16.90
N ALA A 220 -0.10 15.06 -17.36
CA ALA A 220 -1.52 14.69 -17.44
C ALA A 220 -2.16 14.63 -16.05
N LEU A 221 -1.47 14.08 -15.06
CA LEU A 221 -1.93 14.08 -13.67
C LEU A 221 -2.10 15.51 -13.13
N LEU A 222 -1.12 16.39 -13.38
CA LEU A 222 -1.17 17.81 -12.98
C LEU A 222 -2.36 18.54 -13.62
N GLU A 223 -2.62 18.27 -14.90
CA GLU A 223 -3.76 18.84 -15.61
C GLU A 223 -5.10 18.40 -15.00
N ILE A 224 -5.21 17.11 -14.63
CA ILE A 224 -6.37 16.58 -13.90
C ILE A 224 -6.50 17.27 -12.54
N ALA A 225 -5.44 17.30 -11.74
CA ALA A 225 -5.46 17.89 -10.40
C ALA A 225 -5.88 19.36 -10.41
N ARG A 226 -5.54 20.12 -11.46
CA ARG A 226 -5.93 21.52 -11.63
C ARG A 226 -7.38 21.70 -12.08
N SER A 227 -8.05 20.65 -12.54
CA SER A 227 -9.42 20.73 -13.08
C SER A 227 -10.52 20.50 -12.04
N THR A 228 -10.16 20.17 -10.80
CA THR A 228 -11.12 19.83 -9.72
C THR A 228 -10.70 20.41 -8.39
N THR A 229 -11.66 20.49 -7.46
CA THR A 229 -11.43 20.79 -6.04
C THR A 229 -11.26 19.53 -5.18
N ILE A 230 -11.54 18.34 -5.74
CA ILE A 230 -11.33 17.06 -5.04
C ILE A 230 -9.83 16.80 -4.92
N PRO A 231 -9.30 16.49 -3.73
CA PRO A 231 -7.89 16.12 -3.57
C PRO A 231 -7.54 14.90 -4.43
N ILE A 232 -6.48 14.99 -5.20
CA ILE A 232 -5.96 13.87 -5.99
C ILE A 232 -4.94 13.10 -5.16
N ALA A 233 -5.08 11.78 -5.12
CA ALA A 233 -4.18 10.83 -4.48
C ALA A 233 -3.55 9.91 -5.53
N THR A 234 -2.27 9.58 -5.38
CA THR A 234 -1.55 8.66 -6.30
C THR A 234 -0.22 8.21 -5.71
N GLY A 235 0.38 7.18 -6.29
CA GLY A 235 1.74 6.78 -5.97
C GLY A 235 1.93 5.31 -5.62
N GLU A 236 0.89 4.50 -5.62
CA GLU A 236 0.98 3.06 -5.32
C GLU A 236 1.95 2.29 -6.22
N ARG A 237 2.20 2.78 -7.43
CA ARG A 237 3.12 2.20 -8.43
C ARG A 237 4.49 2.84 -8.46
N SER A 238 4.66 3.95 -7.77
CA SER A 238 5.91 4.71 -7.77
C SER A 238 6.90 4.14 -6.75
N THR A 239 8.17 4.17 -7.10
CA THR A 239 9.22 3.60 -6.27
C THR A 239 10.27 4.65 -5.93
N THR A 240 10.77 4.62 -4.72
CA THR A 240 11.81 5.49 -4.16
C THR A 240 11.50 6.99 -4.25
N ARG A 241 12.16 7.80 -3.43
CA ARG A 241 12.04 9.28 -3.48
C ARG A 241 12.31 9.87 -4.89
N TRP A 242 13.10 9.19 -5.73
CA TRP A 242 13.35 9.65 -7.10
C TRP A 242 12.13 9.47 -8.01
N GLY A 243 11.37 8.38 -7.85
CA GLY A 243 10.14 8.17 -8.61
C GLY A 243 9.02 9.13 -8.19
N PHE A 244 9.00 9.56 -6.92
CA PHE A 244 8.04 10.54 -6.42
C PHE A 244 8.42 12.00 -6.70
N ARG A 245 9.69 12.28 -7.03
CA ARG A 245 10.23 13.65 -7.15
C ARG A 245 9.39 14.54 -8.05
N GLU A 246 9.12 14.11 -9.27
CA GLU A 246 8.42 14.95 -10.24
C GLU A 246 6.98 15.27 -9.81
N MET A 247 6.25 14.31 -9.26
CA MET A 247 4.90 14.52 -8.71
C MET A 247 4.89 15.56 -7.60
N VAL A 248 5.89 15.51 -6.73
CA VAL A 248 6.04 16.43 -5.59
C VAL A 248 6.43 17.83 -6.07
N GLU A 249 7.48 17.96 -6.87
CA GLU A 249 7.98 19.24 -7.39
C GLU A 249 6.92 19.99 -8.21
N LYS A 250 6.13 19.25 -9.00
CA LYS A 250 5.02 19.81 -9.80
C LYS A 250 3.75 20.02 -8.98
N LYS A 251 3.67 19.47 -7.75
CA LYS A 251 2.44 19.45 -6.94
C LYS A 251 1.27 18.82 -7.70
N ALA A 252 1.55 17.71 -8.38
CA ALA A 252 0.57 17.02 -9.22
C ALA A 252 -0.44 16.17 -8.42
N ALA A 253 -0.20 16.00 -7.12
CA ALA A 253 -1.11 15.33 -6.19
C ALA A 253 -1.13 16.06 -4.86
N ALA A 254 -2.26 16.00 -4.15
CA ALA A 254 -2.42 16.48 -2.78
C ALA A 254 -2.04 15.43 -1.74
N ILE A 255 -2.08 14.15 -2.14
CA ILE A 255 -1.84 13.00 -1.29
C ILE A 255 -0.96 12.00 -2.03
N LEU A 256 0.10 11.52 -1.39
CA LEU A 256 0.90 10.42 -1.91
C LEU A 256 0.54 9.11 -1.22
N GLN A 257 0.51 8.03 -2.00
CA GLN A 257 0.14 6.69 -1.57
C GLN A 257 1.25 5.65 -1.85
N PRO A 258 2.50 5.89 -1.35
CA PRO A 258 3.55 4.89 -1.52
C PRO A 258 3.13 3.56 -0.87
N ASP A 259 3.43 2.44 -1.52
CA ASP A 259 3.30 1.13 -0.91
C ASP A 259 4.65 0.73 -0.27
N ILE A 260 4.64 0.50 1.03
CA ILE A 260 5.85 0.21 1.81
C ILE A 260 6.59 -1.04 1.31
N ARG A 261 5.85 -1.97 0.70
CA ARG A 261 6.37 -3.25 0.24
C ARG A 261 7.21 -3.15 -1.03
N HIS A 262 7.18 -2.00 -1.73
CA HIS A 262 8.00 -1.78 -2.93
C HIS A 262 8.50 -0.35 -3.13
N CYS A 263 8.09 0.61 -2.35
CA CYS A 263 8.63 1.97 -2.47
C CYS A 263 10.11 2.08 -2.02
N GLY A 264 10.65 1.03 -1.40
CA GLY A 264 12.01 0.96 -0.88
C GLY A 264 12.08 0.70 0.63
N GLY A 265 10.95 0.38 1.29
CA GLY A 265 10.86 0.06 2.71
C GLY A 265 10.54 1.26 3.61
N ILE A 266 10.67 1.05 4.92
CA ILE A 266 10.28 1.98 5.99
C ILE A 266 11.10 3.29 5.93
N LEU A 267 12.43 3.18 5.81
CA LEU A 267 13.31 4.35 5.77
C LEU A 267 13.13 5.16 4.49
N GLU A 268 12.92 4.49 3.35
CA GLU A 268 12.66 5.19 2.10
C GLU A 268 11.29 5.86 2.10
N MET A 269 10.26 5.23 2.66
CA MET A 269 8.94 5.85 2.85
C MET A 269 9.03 7.11 3.70
N ARG A 270 9.85 7.12 4.75
CA ARG A 270 10.13 8.30 5.57
C ARG A 270 10.79 9.42 4.75
N LYS A 271 11.71 9.08 3.84
CA LYS A 271 12.35 10.07 2.94
C LYS A 271 11.35 10.64 1.94
N ILE A 272 10.44 9.81 1.41
CA ILE A 272 9.33 10.25 0.55
C ILE A 272 8.41 11.19 1.33
N ALA A 273 8.06 10.83 2.57
CA ALA A 273 7.23 11.66 3.44
C ALA A 273 7.84 13.04 3.70
N THR A 274 9.13 13.11 4.01
CA THR A 274 9.86 14.35 4.23
C THR A 274 9.90 15.23 2.96
N LEU A 275 10.08 14.62 1.79
CA LEU A 275 10.02 15.34 0.52
C LEU A 275 8.61 15.90 0.25
N ALA A 276 7.56 15.15 0.57
CA ALA A 276 6.17 15.57 0.42
C ALA A 276 5.79 16.69 1.41
N GLU A 277 6.26 16.62 2.66
CA GLU A 277 5.91 17.54 3.73
C GLU A 277 6.26 18.99 3.40
N ILE A 278 7.43 19.27 2.83
CA ILE A 278 7.85 20.61 2.44
C ILE A 278 6.98 21.24 1.35
N HIS A 279 6.17 20.45 0.66
CA HIS A 279 5.21 20.88 -0.35
C HIS A 279 3.75 20.82 0.13
N TYR A 280 3.53 20.58 1.44
CA TYR A 280 2.20 20.43 2.06
C TYR A 280 1.38 19.25 1.50
N ILE A 281 2.05 18.20 1.04
CA ILE A 281 1.44 16.98 0.51
C ILE A 281 1.33 15.96 1.66
N ALA A 282 0.14 15.39 1.83
CA ALA A 282 -0.12 14.37 2.85
C ALA A 282 0.28 12.96 2.36
N LEU A 283 0.39 12.01 3.29
CA LEU A 283 0.56 10.59 3.00
C LEU A 283 -0.68 9.79 3.42
N ALA A 284 -1.13 8.93 2.50
CA ALA A 284 -2.14 7.91 2.75
C ALA A 284 -1.67 6.58 2.12
N PRO A 285 -0.74 5.84 2.75
CA PRO A 285 -0.08 4.69 2.14
C PRO A 285 -1.05 3.66 1.60
N HIS A 286 -0.76 3.18 0.39
CA HIS A 286 -1.41 2.01 -0.19
C HIS A 286 -0.98 0.74 0.54
N SER A 287 -1.92 -0.16 0.78
CA SER A 287 -1.62 -1.48 1.36
C SER A 287 -2.78 -2.45 1.14
N ALA A 288 -2.74 -3.23 0.07
CA ALA A 288 -3.77 -4.23 -0.16
C ALA A 288 -3.55 -5.47 0.73
N ALA A 289 -4.45 -5.69 1.68
CA ALA A 289 -4.73 -6.97 2.38
C ALA A 289 -3.51 -7.82 2.85
N ASP A 290 -2.37 -7.20 3.18
CA ASP A 290 -1.18 -7.89 3.68
C ASP A 290 -0.88 -7.42 5.11
N PRO A 291 -1.12 -8.25 6.14
CA PRO A 291 -0.99 -7.84 7.53
C PRO A 291 0.44 -7.44 7.91
N VAL A 292 1.48 -8.08 7.35
CA VAL A 292 2.89 -7.74 7.64
C VAL A 292 3.25 -6.40 7.00
N GLY A 293 2.79 -6.15 5.77
CA GLY A 293 2.95 -4.85 5.10
C GLY A 293 2.23 -3.72 5.85
N VAL A 294 1.01 -3.98 6.36
CA VAL A 294 0.28 -3.03 7.21
C VAL A 294 1.05 -2.74 8.49
N ALA A 295 1.55 -3.76 9.18
CA ALA A 295 2.35 -3.59 10.40
C ALA A 295 3.59 -2.73 10.15
N ALA A 296 4.34 -3.00 9.07
CA ALA A 296 5.50 -2.19 8.67
C ALA A 296 5.12 -0.74 8.35
N SER A 297 3.98 -0.53 7.65
CA SER A 297 3.47 0.81 7.34
C SER A 297 3.07 1.59 8.60
N ILE A 298 2.41 0.93 9.56
CA ILE A 298 2.07 1.52 10.86
C ILE A 298 3.32 2.02 11.58
N GLN A 299 4.42 1.24 11.58
CA GLN A 299 5.68 1.67 12.19
C GLN A 299 6.21 2.97 11.55
N ALA A 300 6.19 3.05 10.22
CA ALA A 300 6.62 4.26 9.50
C ALA A 300 5.69 5.44 9.77
N MET A 301 4.36 5.22 9.68
CA MET A 301 3.37 6.30 9.81
C MET A 301 3.19 6.80 11.25
N ALA A 302 3.52 5.98 12.25
CA ALA A 302 3.56 6.42 13.64
C ALA A 302 4.50 7.64 13.82
N ALA A 303 5.64 7.64 13.14
CA ALA A 303 6.65 8.67 13.21
C ALA A 303 6.61 9.71 12.07
N THR A 304 5.58 9.70 11.20
CA THR A 304 5.45 10.57 10.01
C THR A 304 4.47 11.72 10.27
N PRO A 305 4.93 13.00 10.36
CA PRO A 305 4.06 14.12 10.72
C PRO A 305 2.89 14.35 9.75
N ASN A 306 3.15 14.32 8.44
CA ASN A 306 2.18 14.57 7.36
C ASN A 306 1.35 13.33 6.95
N PHE A 307 1.25 12.31 7.82
CA PHE A 307 0.34 11.18 7.63
C PHE A 307 -1.12 11.61 7.78
N MET A 308 -1.98 11.10 6.89
CA MET A 308 -3.42 11.36 6.87
C MET A 308 -4.25 10.13 7.29
N ILE A 309 -4.11 9.02 6.57
CA ILE A 309 -4.90 7.81 6.76
C ILE A 309 -4.19 6.61 6.11
N GLN A 310 -4.40 5.40 6.66
CA GLN A 310 -3.80 4.16 6.16
C GLN A 310 -4.88 3.26 5.52
N GLU A 311 -4.56 2.64 4.40
CA GLU A 311 -5.37 1.56 3.85
C GLU A 311 -5.29 0.31 4.73
N TYR A 312 -6.47 -0.31 5.00
CA TYR A 312 -6.56 -1.49 5.85
C TYR A 312 -7.61 -2.48 5.34
N GLY A 313 -7.21 -3.71 5.13
CA GLY A 313 -8.07 -4.76 4.58
C GLY A 313 -9.16 -5.28 5.52
N GLY A 314 -9.26 -4.74 6.76
CA GLY A 314 -10.28 -5.14 7.72
C GLY A 314 -10.06 -6.54 8.32
N GLY A 315 -8.84 -6.86 8.73
CA GLY A 315 -8.53 -8.12 9.44
C GLY A 315 -8.27 -9.32 8.53
N ALA A 316 -8.22 -9.13 7.22
CA ALA A 316 -7.86 -10.21 6.31
C ALA A 316 -6.42 -10.69 6.56
N GLY A 317 -6.27 -11.96 6.98
CA GLY A 317 -4.99 -12.55 7.31
C GLY A 317 -4.51 -12.29 8.74
N ASP A 318 -5.33 -11.71 9.61
CA ASP A 318 -4.99 -11.43 11.02
C ASP A 318 -4.63 -12.70 11.80
N SER A 319 -5.14 -13.89 11.39
CA SER A 319 -4.75 -15.18 11.97
C SER A 319 -3.26 -15.50 11.80
N LEU A 320 -2.56 -14.78 10.90
CA LEU A 320 -1.11 -14.89 10.77
C LEU A 320 -0.37 -14.47 12.04
N PHE A 321 -0.97 -13.62 12.87
CA PHE A 321 -0.37 -13.12 14.10
C PHE A 321 -0.93 -13.83 15.34
N VAL A 322 -0.08 -14.03 16.36
CA VAL A 322 -0.52 -14.52 17.67
C VAL A 322 -1.57 -13.59 18.27
N GLU A 323 -1.36 -12.28 18.10
CA GLU A 323 -2.30 -11.24 18.49
C GLU A 323 -2.55 -10.33 17.27
N PRO A 324 -3.80 -10.25 16.77
CA PRO A 324 -4.15 -9.37 15.66
C PRO A 324 -3.84 -7.88 15.94
N LEU A 325 -3.74 -7.09 14.89
CA LEU A 325 -3.64 -5.63 15.03
C LEU A 325 -4.92 -5.10 15.70
N SER A 326 -4.75 -4.30 16.75
CA SER A 326 -5.87 -3.78 17.57
C SER A 326 -6.62 -2.68 16.82
N PHE A 327 -7.64 -3.07 16.03
CA PHE A 327 -8.55 -2.14 15.34
C PHE A 327 -9.74 -1.76 16.21
N LYS A 328 -9.97 -0.47 16.39
CA LYS A 328 -11.14 0.07 17.12
C LYS A 328 -11.50 1.47 16.63
N ASP A 329 -12.79 1.73 16.42
CA ASP A 329 -13.34 3.06 16.12
C ASP A 329 -12.62 3.79 14.97
N GLY A 330 -12.26 3.07 13.89
CA GLY A 330 -11.57 3.60 12.71
C GLY A 330 -10.06 3.77 12.87
N PHE A 331 -9.48 3.24 13.94
CA PHE A 331 -8.05 3.35 14.24
C PHE A 331 -7.42 2.01 14.59
N ILE A 332 -6.13 1.89 14.33
CA ILE A 332 -5.27 0.83 14.86
C ILE A 332 -4.36 1.44 15.91
N GLU A 333 -4.30 0.84 17.10
CA GLU A 333 -3.38 1.22 18.16
C GLU A 333 -1.94 0.95 17.75
N LEU A 334 -1.00 1.79 18.23
CA LEU A 334 0.42 1.59 17.92
C LEU A 334 0.93 0.31 18.59
N PRO A 335 1.50 -0.64 17.81
CA PRO A 335 2.14 -1.81 18.37
C PRO A 335 3.28 -1.44 19.33
N GLN A 336 3.31 -2.06 20.50
CA GLN A 336 4.31 -1.80 21.54
C GLN A 336 5.37 -2.90 21.65
N LYS A 337 5.13 -4.08 21.06
CA LYS A 337 6.10 -5.18 21.03
C LYS A 337 7.34 -4.77 20.22
N PRO A 338 8.52 -5.32 20.52
CA PRO A 338 9.77 -5.07 19.77
C PRO A 338 9.64 -5.36 18.27
N GLY A 339 10.48 -4.70 17.48
CA GLY A 339 10.51 -4.87 16.03
C GLY A 339 9.29 -4.26 15.34
N LEU A 340 8.69 -4.98 14.40
CA LEU A 340 7.47 -4.54 13.70
C LEU A 340 6.22 -4.64 14.58
N GLY A 341 6.34 -5.22 15.79
CA GLY A 341 5.30 -5.17 16.80
C GLY A 341 4.32 -6.34 16.78
N PHE A 342 4.65 -7.44 16.12
CA PHE A 342 3.86 -8.67 16.08
C PHE A 342 4.71 -9.93 16.30
N GLU A 343 4.03 -11.03 16.54
CA GLU A 343 4.59 -12.38 16.56
C GLU A 343 3.82 -13.24 15.55
N ILE A 344 4.55 -14.04 14.75
CA ILE A 344 3.92 -14.98 13.81
C ILE A 344 3.35 -16.18 14.58
N SER A 345 2.11 -16.52 14.31
CA SER A 345 1.45 -17.76 14.74
C SER A 345 1.86 -18.89 13.80
N GLU A 346 2.41 -20.00 14.33
CA GLU A 346 2.74 -21.18 13.52
C GLU A 346 1.50 -21.77 12.84
N GLU A 347 0.40 -21.89 13.58
CA GLU A 347 -0.90 -22.37 13.07
C GLU A 347 -1.43 -21.39 12.00
N GLY A 348 -1.42 -20.10 12.31
CA GLY A 348 -1.86 -19.05 11.38
C GLY A 348 -0.99 -18.98 10.12
N LEU A 349 0.31 -19.26 10.20
CA LEU A 349 1.18 -19.33 9.03
C LEU A 349 0.76 -20.50 8.12
N GLU A 350 0.52 -21.69 8.67
CA GLU A 350 0.08 -22.84 7.87
C GLU A 350 -1.30 -22.61 7.24
N GLU A 351 -2.23 -21.95 7.94
CA GLU A 351 -3.54 -21.57 7.38
C GLU A 351 -3.43 -20.54 6.24
N ASN A 352 -2.51 -19.59 6.36
CA ASN A 352 -2.35 -18.50 5.36
C ASN A 352 -1.36 -18.82 4.25
N LYS A 353 -0.67 -19.95 4.30
CA LYS A 353 0.30 -20.37 3.30
C LYS A 353 -0.39 -20.75 1.99
N ALA A 354 0.02 -20.15 0.90
CA ALA A 354 -0.50 -20.52 -0.40
C ALA A 354 0.11 -21.84 -0.88
N THR A 355 -0.75 -22.74 -1.36
CA THR A 355 -0.32 -24.05 -1.89
C THR A 355 0.29 -23.96 -3.29
N SER A 356 0.12 -22.83 -3.95
CA SER A 356 0.66 -22.56 -5.29
C SER A 356 0.95 -21.07 -5.47
N TRP A 357 1.90 -20.77 -6.35
CA TRP A 357 2.14 -19.40 -6.78
C TRP A 357 0.95 -18.89 -7.60
N ARG A 358 0.50 -17.70 -7.25
CA ARG A 358 -0.51 -17.01 -8.07
C ARG A 358 0.09 -16.68 -9.43
N LEU A 359 -0.59 -17.08 -10.49
CA LEU A 359 -0.21 -16.77 -11.86
C LEU A 359 -0.83 -15.42 -12.28
N ARG A 360 -0.09 -14.67 -13.07
CA ARG A 360 -0.60 -13.44 -13.67
C ARG A 360 -1.79 -13.74 -14.57
N THR A 361 -2.90 -13.06 -14.34
CA THR A 361 -4.06 -13.10 -15.21
C THR A 361 -3.89 -12.07 -16.32
N MET A 362 -3.81 -12.55 -17.56
CA MET A 362 -3.85 -11.66 -18.74
C MET A 362 -5.27 -11.18 -18.92
N ARG A 363 -5.47 -9.85 -18.92
CA ARG A 363 -6.79 -9.24 -19.00
C ARG A 363 -7.12 -8.91 -20.46
N ARG A 364 -8.35 -9.21 -20.85
CA ARG A 364 -8.87 -8.97 -22.18
C ARG A 364 -10.28 -8.38 -22.09
N HIS A 365 -10.61 -7.49 -23.01
CA HIS A 365 -11.97 -7.03 -23.20
C HIS A 365 -12.82 -8.15 -23.83
N PRO A 366 -13.98 -8.51 -23.23
CA PRO A 366 -14.77 -9.64 -23.72
C PRO A 366 -15.40 -9.40 -25.11
N GLU A 367 -15.60 -8.13 -25.49
CA GLU A 367 -16.29 -7.78 -26.73
C GLU A 367 -15.45 -8.04 -27.98
N ASP A 368 -14.14 -7.85 -27.92
CA ASP A 368 -13.26 -7.92 -29.09
C ASP A 368 -11.91 -8.58 -28.80
N ASN A 369 -11.72 -9.10 -27.60
CA ASN A 369 -10.49 -9.75 -27.16
C ASN A 369 -9.23 -8.83 -27.24
N SER A 370 -9.41 -7.52 -27.27
CA SER A 370 -8.29 -6.59 -27.13
C SER A 370 -7.72 -6.64 -25.72
N PHE A 371 -6.46 -6.20 -25.53
CA PHE A 371 -5.83 -6.13 -24.21
C PHE A 371 -6.55 -5.11 -23.31
N ALA A 372 -6.59 -5.42 -22.02
CA ALA A 372 -7.10 -4.53 -20.98
C ALA A 372 -6.02 -4.25 -19.93
N ASP A 373 -5.96 -3.01 -19.44
CA ASP A 373 -5.06 -2.63 -18.36
C ASP A 373 -5.47 -3.27 -17.03
N PHE A 374 -4.48 -3.41 -16.14
CA PHE A 374 -4.65 -3.97 -14.81
C PHE A 374 -4.96 -2.86 -13.83
#